data_7e066a49ef1dd4149d78f69d2f7fb77d
#
_entry.id   7e066a49ef1dd4149d78f69d2f7fb77d
#
_cell.length_a   1.000
_cell.length_b   1.000
_cell.length_c   1.000
_cell.angle_alpha   90.00
_cell.angle_beta   90.00
_cell.angle_gamma   90.00
#
_symmetry.space_group_name_H-M   'P 1'
#
loop_
_entity.id
_entity.type
_entity.pdbx_description
1 polymer ?
#
loop_
_entity_poly.entity_id
_entity_poly.type
_entity_poly.pdbx_seq_one_letter_code
_entity_poly.pdbx_strand_id
1 'polypeptide(L)'
;MYKRQASGFKDERIIGIRMSTRPDYINKEILEQCVEFGVKTIELGVQSASNRVLELNRRGHVFEDVIRAAEMIKSFGIELGLQMMLGMYGSDPETDIETCRKIIELEPKCTRIYPTLVLSGTALESLYIRGEYIPYTLETAVSTAKRCLLMFRKAGVEVIRIGLYPGEDLRSEGNIVAGPFHSAFGELVENAVYKDKIEEEIIQKRLRDCDYEIIAPSSETSKIIGQKKCNKEYFFKKYGVRIKVKNRLG
;
A
#
# COMPACT_ATOMS: atom_id res chain seq x y z
N MET A 1 3.46 -26.65 5.09
CA MET A 1 3.27 -25.32 5.74
C MET A 1 1.88 -25.23 6.40
N TYR A 2 0.80 -25.57 5.73
CA TYR A 2 -0.59 -25.40 6.20
C TYR A 2 -0.97 -26.23 7.44
N LYS A 3 -0.43 -27.45 7.61
CA LYS A 3 -0.73 -28.32 8.76
C LYS A 3 -0.39 -27.70 10.13
N ARG A 4 0.66 -26.87 10.21
CA ARG A 4 1.02 -26.14 11.45
C ARG A 4 0.06 -24.99 11.75
N GLN A 5 -0.45 -24.33 10.73
CA GLN A 5 -1.39 -23.22 10.89
C GLN A 5 -2.79 -23.72 11.24
N ALA A 6 -3.22 -24.85 10.66
CA ALA A 6 -4.49 -25.49 10.99
C ALA A 6 -4.61 -25.94 12.46
N SER A 7 -3.49 -26.22 13.14
CA SER A 7 -3.52 -26.53 14.59
C SER A 7 -3.94 -25.33 15.46
N GLY A 8 -3.86 -24.12 14.96
CA GLY A 8 -4.31 -22.89 15.63
C GLY A 8 -5.84 -22.78 15.75
N PHE A 9 -6.63 -23.49 14.94
CA PHE A 9 -8.11 -23.48 14.99
C PHE A 9 -8.72 -24.06 16.26
N LYS A 10 -7.91 -24.57 17.18
CA LYS A 10 -8.37 -24.92 18.53
C LYS A 10 -8.71 -23.72 19.40
N ASP A 11 -8.30 -22.52 18.98
CA ASP A 11 -8.60 -21.25 19.64
C ASP A 11 -9.76 -20.58 18.90
N GLU A 12 -10.90 -20.42 19.55
CA GLU A 12 -12.12 -19.81 18.97
C GLU A 12 -11.93 -18.36 18.49
N ARG A 13 -10.85 -17.69 18.92
CA ARG A 13 -10.48 -16.37 18.44
C ARG A 13 -9.90 -16.35 17.03
N ILE A 14 -9.48 -17.52 16.52
CA ILE A 14 -8.93 -17.68 15.18
C ILE A 14 -10.05 -18.07 14.21
N ILE A 15 -10.46 -17.13 13.38
CA ILE A 15 -11.59 -17.29 12.44
C ILE A 15 -11.18 -17.82 11.06
N GLY A 16 -9.88 -17.86 10.74
CA GLY A 16 -9.39 -18.33 9.45
C GLY A 16 -7.89 -18.10 9.26
N ILE A 17 -7.39 -18.63 8.15
CA ILE A 17 -6.00 -18.47 7.73
C ILE A 17 -5.97 -17.44 6.59
N ARG A 18 -5.02 -16.53 6.66
CA ARG A 18 -4.63 -15.65 5.55
C ARG A 18 -3.23 -16.06 5.09
N MET A 19 -3.04 -16.17 3.78
CA MET A 19 -1.75 -16.53 3.23
C MET A 19 -1.42 -15.65 2.02
N SER A 20 -0.13 -15.54 1.72
CA SER A 20 0.36 -14.83 0.54
C SER A 20 1.16 -15.79 -0.34
N THR A 21 0.99 -15.68 -1.66
CA THR A 21 1.71 -16.50 -2.63
C THR A 21 1.91 -15.77 -3.95
N ARG A 22 2.65 -16.40 -4.86
CA ARG A 22 2.80 -15.92 -6.25
C ARG A 22 1.61 -16.41 -7.09
N PRO A 23 1.22 -15.64 -8.12
CA PRO A 23 0.12 -16.02 -9.01
C PRO A 23 0.33 -17.34 -9.74
N ASP A 24 1.55 -17.59 -10.20
CA ASP A 24 1.94 -18.78 -10.98
C ASP A 24 1.91 -20.09 -10.17
N TYR A 25 1.79 -20.02 -8.83
CA TYR A 25 1.64 -21.20 -7.97
C TYR A 25 0.17 -21.61 -7.72
N ILE A 26 -0.80 -20.82 -8.17
CA ILE A 26 -2.21 -21.13 -8.00
C ILE A 26 -2.65 -22.20 -9.01
N ASN A 27 -3.16 -23.30 -8.50
CA ASN A 27 -3.80 -24.36 -9.26
C ASN A 27 -4.94 -24.99 -8.45
N LYS A 28 -5.70 -25.88 -9.06
CA LYS A 28 -6.89 -26.49 -8.46
C LYS A 28 -6.55 -27.27 -7.19
N GLU A 29 -5.50 -28.09 -7.24
CA GLU A 29 -5.09 -28.97 -6.13
C GLU A 29 -4.69 -28.16 -4.89
N ILE A 30 -3.99 -27.04 -5.09
CA ILE A 30 -3.60 -26.12 -4.00
C ILE A 30 -4.84 -25.46 -3.41
N LEU A 31 -5.80 -25.03 -4.24
CA LEU A 31 -7.02 -24.38 -3.74
C LEU A 31 -7.93 -25.34 -2.99
N GLU A 32 -8.04 -26.61 -3.44
CA GLU A 32 -8.76 -27.66 -2.71
C GLU A 32 -8.15 -27.85 -1.30
N GLN A 33 -6.81 -27.93 -1.20
CA GLN A 33 -6.13 -27.98 0.11
C GLN A 33 -6.36 -26.71 0.93
N CYS A 34 -6.34 -25.53 0.32
CA CYS A 34 -6.61 -24.29 1.02
C CYS A 34 -8.01 -24.28 1.66
N VAL A 35 -9.02 -24.75 0.93
CA VAL A 35 -10.39 -24.88 1.45
C VAL A 35 -10.43 -25.89 2.60
N GLU A 36 -9.82 -27.08 2.43
CA GLU A 36 -9.75 -28.12 3.47
C GLU A 36 -9.13 -27.60 4.77
N PHE A 37 -8.06 -26.78 4.67
CA PHE A 37 -7.37 -26.20 5.83
C PHE A 37 -7.95 -24.87 6.31
N GLY A 38 -9.11 -24.44 5.83
CA GLY A 38 -9.83 -23.26 6.32
C GLY A 38 -9.15 -21.94 5.95
N VAL A 39 -8.44 -21.88 4.81
CA VAL A 39 -7.89 -20.63 4.28
C VAL A 39 -9.04 -19.73 3.86
N LYS A 40 -9.12 -18.53 4.43
CA LYS A 40 -10.17 -17.54 4.15
C LYS A 40 -9.75 -16.52 3.12
N THR A 41 -8.47 -16.15 3.12
CA THR A 41 -7.96 -15.10 2.21
C THR A 41 -6.63 -15.56 1.59
N ILE A 42 -6.49 -15.42 0.28
CA ILE A 42 -5.23 -15.58 -0.44
C ILE A 42 -4.82 -14.22 -1.02
N GLU A 43 -3.63 -13.76 -0.65
CA GLU A 43 -3.04 -12.53 -1.18
C GLU A 43 -2.03 -12.88 -2.28
N LEU A 44 -2.26 -12.37 -3.51
CA LEU A 44 -1.34 -12.56 -4.63
C LEU A 44 -0.37 -11.37 -4.75
N GLY A 45 0.91 -11.69 -4.92
CA GLY A 45 1.94 -10.72 -5.22
C GLY A 45 1.90 -10.28 -6.69
N VAL A 46 0.97 -9.40 -7.05
CA VAL A 46 0.86 -8.81 -8.40
C VAL A 46 2.10 -8.02 -8.77
N GLN A 47 2.50 -7.14 -7.87
CA GLN A 47 3.61 -6.19 -7.93
C GLN A 47 3.39 -5.10 -8.97
N SER A 48 3.23 -5.44 -10.27
CA SER A 48 2.91 -4.55 -11.38
C SER A 48 1.96 -5.23 -12.36
N ALA A 49 1.14 -4.46 -13.06
CA ALA A 49 0.35 -4.95 -14.20
C ALA A 49 1.10 -4.81 -15.55
N SER A 50 2.30 -4.25 -15.53
CA SER A 50 3.16 -4.15 -16.71
C SER A 50 4.05 -5.38 -16.82
N ASN A 51 3.83 -6.21 -17.85
CA ASN A 51 4.66 -7.40 -18.11
C ASN A 51 6.14 -7.03 -18.30
N ARG A 52 6.43 -5.87 -18.92
CA ARG A 52 7.79 -5.35 -19.03
C ARG A 52 8.42 -5.12 -17.66
N VAL A 53 7.69 -4.50 -16.72
CA VAL A 53 8.19 -4.26 -15.36
C VAL A 53 8.42 -5.58 -14.63
N LEU A 54 7.47 -6.53 -14.76
CA LEU A 54 7.60 -7.86 -14.16
C LEU A 54 8.84 -8.61 -14.68
N GLU A 55 9.08 -8.57 -15.99
CA GLU A 55 10.24 -9.18 -16.64
C GLU A 55 11.57 -8.55 -16.18
N LEU A 56 11.67 -7.22 -16.21
CA LEU A 56 12.86 -6.48 -15.75
C LEU A 56 13.22 -6.79 -14.29
N ASN A 57 12.22 -7.03 -13.46
CA ASN A 57 12.39 -7.38 -12.05
C ASN A 57 12.40 -8.90 -11.80
N ARG A 58 12.46 -9.73 -12.85
CA ARG A 58 12.54 -11.20 -12.79
C ARG A 58 11.48 -11.81 -11.87
N ARG A 59 10.23 -11.33 -11.96
CA ARG A 59 9.15 -11.80 -11.08
C ARG A 59 8.69 -13.22 -11.40
N GLY A 60 8.98 -13.74 -12.60
CA GLY A 60 8.69 -15.10 -13.01
C GLY A 60 7.21 -15.39 -13.28
N HIS A 61 6.38 -14.35 -13.42
CA HIS A 61 4.99 -14.43 -13.83
C HIS A 61 4.65 -13.20 -14.69
N VAL A 62 3.57 -13.27 -15.43
CA VAL A 62 2.96 -12.19 -16.21
C VAL A 62 1.63 -11.79 -15.59
N PHE A 63 1.07 -10.65 -16.02
CA PHE A 63 -0.19 -10.18 -15.45
C PHE A 63 -1.38 -11.11 -15.76
N GLU A 64 -1.35 -11.81 -16.87
CA GLU A 64 -2.32 -12.85 -17.25
C GLU A 64 -2.38 -14.00 -16.23
N ASP A 65 -1.26 -14.34 -15.60
CA ASP A 65 -1.23 -15.30 -14.48
C ASP A 65 -1.98 -14.78 -13.28
N VAL A 66 -1.91 -13.47 -13.02
CA VAL A 66 -2.66 -12.82 -11.92
C VAL A 66 -4.15 -12.92 -12.19
N ILE A 67 -4.60 -12.61 -13.42
CA ILE A 67 -6.03 -12.68 -13.80
C ILE A 67 -6.54 -14.09 -13.59
N ARG A 68 -5.86 -15.10 -14.16
CA ARG A 68 -6.22 -16.51 -14.03
C ARG A 68 -6.29 -16.96 -12.57
N ALA A 69 -5.27 -16.63 -11.79
CA ALA A 69 -5.21 -16.97 -10.37
C ALA A 69 -6.33 -16.31 -9.56
N ALA A 70 -6.63 -15.04 -9.84
CA ALA A 70 -7.71 -14.30 -9.19
C ALA A 70 -9.09 -14.93 -9.45
N GLU A 71 -9.38 -15.29 -10.70
CA GLU A 71 -10.62 -15.98 -11.08
C GLU A 71 -10.73 -17.34 -10.37
N MET A 72 -9.66 -18.12 -10.37
CA MET A 72 -9.64 -19.41 -9.69
C MET A 72 -9.88 -19.28 -8.18
N ILE A 73 -9.19 -18.36 -7.49
CA ILE A 73 -9.37 -18.13 -6.05
C ILE A 73 -10.83 -17.79 -5.72
N LYS A 74 -11.42 -16.87 -6.51
CA LYS A 74 -12.83 -16.47 -6.33
C LYS A 74 -13.78 -17.64 -6.57
N SER A 75 -13.53 -18.50 -7.57
CA SER A 75 -14.37 -19.66 -7.88
C SER A 75 -14.42 -20.70 -6.75
N PHE A 76 -13.41 -20.73 -5.88
CA PHE A 76 -13.36 -21.57 -4.67
C PHE A 76 -13.98 -20.90 -3.43
N GLY A 77 -14.56 -19.71 -3.56
CA GLY A 77 -15.16 -18.95 -2.46
C GLY A 77 -14.14 -18.40 -1.47
N ILE A 78 -12.86 -18.30 -1.87
CA ILE A 78 -11.78 -17.74 -1.06
C ILE A 78 -11.68 -16.23 -1.35
N GLU A 79 -11.52 -15.42 -0.32
CA GLU A 79 -11.33 -13.97 -0.48
C GLU A 79 -10.00 -13.67 -1.19
N LEU A 80 -10.06 -12.82 -2.20
CA LEU A 80 -8.89 -12.37 -2.95
C LEU A 80 -8.29 -11.13 -2.31
N GLY A 81 -7.01 -11.18 -1.97
CA GLY A 81 -6.17 -10.03 -1.68
C GLY A 81 -5.14 -9.83 -2.79
N LEU A 82 -4.80 -8.58 -3.11
CA LEU A 82 -3.79 -8.26 -4.12
C LEU A 82 -2.75 -7.29 -3.55
N GLN A 83 -1.48 -7.49 -3.90
CA GLN A 83 -0.38 -6.65 -3.43
C GLN A 83 0.32 -6.02 -4.62
N MET A 84 0.50 -4.70 -4.60
CA MET A 84 1.26 -3.95 -5.58
C MET A 84 2.51 -3.31 -5.00
N MET A 85 3.47 -3.02 -5.87
CA MET A 85 4.68 -2.27 -5.54
C MET A 85 4.75 -0.98 -6.37
N LEU A 86 5.28 0.07 -5.75
CA LEU A 86 5.50 1.37 -6.37
C LEU A 86 6.98 1.54 -6.70
N GLY A 87 7.28 2.08 -7.87
CA GLY A 87 8.63 2.46 -8.27
C GLY A 87 9.57 1.28 -8.49
N MET A 88 9.08 0.16 -9.01
CA MET A 88 9.91 -0.96 -9.45
C MET A 88 10.83 -0.55 -10.60
N TYR A 89 11.93 -1.26 -10.82
CA TYR A 89 12.81 -1.01 -11.95
C TYR A 89 12.03 -1.05 -13.27
N GLY A 90 12.13 0.03 -14.04
CA GLY A 90 11.38 0.23 -15.28
C GLY A 90 9.95 0.73 -15.12
N SER A 91 9.49 1.00 -13.88
CA SER A 91 8.20 1.62 -13.59
C SER A 91 8.33 3.14 -13.40
N ASP A 92 7.21 3.82 -13.53
CA ASP A 92 6.99 5.23 -13.23
C ASP A 92 5.63 5.41 -12.52
N PRO A 93 5.31 6.62 -12.02
CA PRO A 93 4.04 6.86 -11.32
C PRO A 93 2.79 6.52 -12.14
N GLU A 94 2.79 6.71 -13.45
CA GLU A 94 1.62 6.40 -14.28
C GLU A 94 1.47 4.90 -14.51
N THR A 95 2.58 4.17 -14.66
CA THR A 95 2.59 2.68 -14.70
C THR A 95 2.06 2.09 -13.39
N ASP A 96 2.42 2.69 -12.25
CA ASP A 96 1.93 2.24 -10.93
C ASP A 96 0.43 2.54 -10.77
N ILE A 97 -0.05 3.69 -11.27
CA ILE A 97 -1.47 4.04 -11.27
C ILE A 97 -2.26 3.11 -12.20
N GLU A 98 -1.69 2.74 -13.35
CA GLU A 98 -2.34 1.75 -14.24
C GLU A 98 -2.43 0.38 -13.56
N THR A 99 -1.39 -0.03 -12.82
CA THR A 99 -1.43 -1.23 -11.98
C THR A 99 -2.58 -1.17 -10.97
N CYS A 100 -2.77 -0.01 -10.33
CA CYS A 100 -3.89 0.20 -9.40
C CYS A 100 -5.26 0.02 -10.10
N ARG A 101 -5.45 0.56 -11.32
CA ARG A 101 -6.68 0.37 -12.10
C ARG A 101 -6.94 -1.10 -12.41
N LYS A 102 -5.91 -1.79 -12.89
CA LYS A 102 -5.99 -3.22 -13.22
C LYS A 102 -6.30 -4.09 -12.00
N ILE A 103 -5.76 -3.75 -10.84
CA ILE A 103 -6.10 -4.41 -9.58
C ILE A 103 -7.58 -4.19 -9.23
N ILE A 104 -8.10 -2.98 -9.39
CA ILE A 104 -9.51 -2.66 -9.12
C ILE A 104 -10.44 -3.48 -10.04
N GLU A 105 -10.10 -3.64 -11.31
CA GLU A 105 -10.86 -4.46 -12.26
C GLU A 105 -10.99 -5.93 -11.83
N LEU A 106 -10.04 -6.43 -11.03
CA LEU A 106 -10.08 -7.78 -10.46
C LEU A 106 -10.91 -7.87 -9.17
N GLU A 107 -11.52 -6.78 -8.70
CA GLU A 107 -12.42 -6.72 -7.56
C GLU A 107 -11.90 -7.46 -6.31
N PRO A 108 -10.69 -7.18 -5.83
CA PRO A 108 -10.18 -7.83 -4.63
C PRO A 108 -10.92 -7.33 -3.38
N LYS A 109 -11.01 -8.18 -2.36
CA LYS A 109 -11.49 -7.80 -1.03
C LYS A 109 -10.57 -6.77 -0.37
N CYS A 110 -9.27 -6.96 -0.53
CA CYS A 110 -8.26 -6.07 0.06
C CYS A 110 -7.01 -5.96 -0.79
N THR A 111 -6.24 -4.90 -0.53
CA THR A 111 -4.96 -4.66 -1.19
C THR A 111 -3.89 -4.15 -0.23
N ARG A 112 -2.63 -4.28 -0.65
CA ARG A 112 -1.46 -3.67 0.00
C ARG A 112 -0.66 -2.86 -1.02
N ILE A 113 -0.13 -1.73 -0.58
CA ILE A 113 0.71 -0.83 -1.39
C ILE A 113 2.09 -0.74 -0.75
N TYR A 114 3.12 -1.21 -1.44
CA TYR A 114 4.48 -1.22 -0.94
C TYR A 114 5.42 -0.39 -1.82
N PRO A 115 6.19 0.55 -1.27
CA PRO A 115 7.26 1.19 -2.01
C PRO A 115 8.43 0.23 -2.23
N THR A 116 9.10 0.33 -3.38
CA THR A 116 10.31 -0.43 -3.68
C THR A 116 11.50 0.19 -2.98
N LEU A 117 12.29 -0.65 -2.28
CA LEU A 117 13.53 -0.28 -1.64
C LEU A 117 14.71 -0.99 -2.29
N VAL A 118 15.85 -0.34 -2.35
CA VAL A 118 17.12 -0.95 -2.71
C VAL A 118 17.72 -1.54 -1.44
N LEU A 119 17.80 -2.86 -1.40
CA LEU A 119 18.39 -3.59 -0.28
C LEU A 119 19.78 -4.07 -0.63
N SER A 120 20.66 -4.10 0.37
CA SER A 120 22.05 -4.58 0.22
C SER A 120 22.07 -6.05 -0.24
N GLY A 121 23.05 -6.40 -1.08
CA GLY A 121 23.24 -7.75 -1.62
C GLY A 121 22.24 -8.14 -2.72
N THR A 122 21.41 -7.22 -3.21
CA THR A 122 20.40 -7.52 -4.23
C THR A 122 20.84 -7.13 -5.64
N ALA A 123 20.23 -7.75 -6.67
CA ALA A 123 20.43 -7.34 -8.05
C ALA A 123 19.99 -5.87 -8.29
N LEU A 124 19.00 -5.39 -7.55
CA LEU A 124 18.54 -4.00 -7.65
C LEU A 124 19.58 -3.01 -7.13
N GLU A 125 20.36 -3.38 -6.10
CA GLU A 125 21.50 -2.58 -5.63
C GLU A 125 22.54 -2.44 -6.75
N SER A 126 22.85 -3.52 -7.45
CA SER A 126 23.81 -3.46 -8.56
C SER A 126 23.36 -2.51 -9.67
N LEU A 127 22.04 -2.49 -10.00
CA LEU A 127 21.48 -1.55 -10.97
C LEU A 127 21.52 -0.10 -10.44
N TYR A 128 21.27 0.10 -9.15
CA TYR A 128 21.36 1.40 -8.51
C TYR A 128 22.78 1.96 -8.52
N ILE A 129 23.78 1.15 -8.14
CA ILE A 129 25.20 1.56 -8.14
C ILE A 129 25.68 1.93 -9.54
N ARG A 130 25.22 1.23 -10.59
CA ARG A 130 25.55 1.57 -11.99
C ARG A 130 24.77 2.76 -12.55
N GLY A 131 23.82 3.33 -11.78
CA GLY A 131 22.96 4.43 -12.23
C GLY A 131 21.88 4.01 -13.24
N GLU A 132 21.63 2.71 -13.39
CA GLU A 132 20.60 2.17 -14.28
C GLU A 132 19.20 2.18 -13.63
N TYR A 133 19.15 2.24 -12.30
CA TYR A 133 17.92 2.37 -11.52
C TYR A 133 17.99 3.58 -10.58
N ILE A 134 16.96 4.41 -10.64
CA ILE A 134 16.78 5.55 -9.73
C ILE A 134 15.51 5.28 -8.93
N PRO A 135 15.61 5.02 -7.61
CA PRO A 135 14.44 4.80 -6.77
C PRO A 135 13.61 6.07 -6.62
N TYR A 136 12.32 5.92 -6.37
CA TYR A 136 11.48 7.07 -6.03
C TYR A 136 12.03 7.83 -4.83
N THR A 137 11.84 9.15 -4.85
CA THR A 137 11.95 9.95 -3.63
C THR A 137 10.78 9.62 -2.68
N LEU A 138 10.93 9.95 -1.41
CA LEU A 138 9.83 9.77 -0.44
C LEU A 138 8.57 10.56 -0.87
N GLU A 139 8.75 11.77 -1.41
CA GLU A 139 7.67 12.61 -1.90
C GLU A 139 6.93 11.97 -3.08
N THR A 140 7.67 11.47 -4.09
CA THR A 140 7.08 10.77 -5.24
C THR A 140 6.31 9.53 -4.80
N ALA A 141 6.90 8.71 -3.92
CA ALA A 141 6.26 7.49 -3.42
C ALA A 141 4.98 7.80 -2.62
N VAL A 142 4.99 8.81 -1.74
CA VAL A 142 3.83 9.26 -0.97
C VAL A 142 2.74 9.80 -1.89
N SER A 143 3.09 10.61 -2.89
CA SER A 143 2.14 11.16 -3.86
C SER A 143 1.48 10.06 -4.70
N THR A 144 2.25 9.09 -5.19
CA THR A 144 1.74 7.97 -5.98
C THR A 144 0.86 7.06 -5.11
N ALA A 145 1.32 6.71 -3.89
CA ALA A 145 0.54 5.91 -2.95
C ALA A 145 -0.78 6.58 -2.56
N LYS A 146 -0.80 7.91 -2.38
CA LYS A 146 -2.01 8.69 -2.13
C LYS A 146 -3.02 8.55 -3.26
N ARG A 147 -2.58 8.68 -4.51
CA ARG A 147 -3.45 8.50 -5.70
C ARG A 147 -4.05 7.10 -5.72
N CYS A 148 -3.24 6.05 -5.53
CA CYS A 148 -3.70 4.67 -5.45
C CYS A 148 -4.69 4.46 -4.31
N LEU A 149 -4.40 4.95 -3.10
CA LEU A 149 -5.28 4.86 -1.93
C LEU A 149 -6.67 5.44 -2.20
N LEU A 150 -6.73 6.64 -2.80
CA LEU A 150 -7.99 7.30 -3.13
C LEU A 150 -8.78 6.52 -4.19
N MET A 151 -8.11 5.92 -5.18
CA MET A 151 -8.75 5.09 -6.19
C MET A 151 -9.31 3.80 -5.57
N PHE A 152 -8.56 3.10 -4.73
CA PHE A 152 -9.04 1.90 -4.02
C PHE A 152 -10.23 2.24 -3.12
N ARG A 153 -10.16 3.31 -2.34
CA ARG A 153 -11.29 3.77 -1.50
C ARG A 153 -12.54 4.07 -2.32
N LYS A 154 -12.39 4.74 -3.47
CA LYS A 154 -13.52 5.03 -4.37
C LYS A 154 -14.15 3.76 -4.94
N ALA A 155 -13.34 2.73 -5.18
CA ALA A 155 -13.78 1.42 -5.69
C ALA A 155 -14.28 0.47 -4.57
N GLY A 156 -14.25 0.88 -3.30
CA GLY A 156 -14.65 0.03 -2.17
C GLY A 156 -13.65 -1.08 -1.81
N VAL A 157 -12.42 -1.01 -2.31
CA VAL A 157 -11.35 -1.98 -1.99
C VAL A 157 -10.65 -1.55 -0.71
N GLU A 158 -10.58 -2.45 0.27
CA GLU A 158 -9.92 -2.19 1.54
C GLU A 158 -8.40 -2.17 1.37
N VAL A 159 -7.74 -1.06 1.72
CA VAL A 159 -6.28 -0.97 1.75
C VAL A 159 -5.81 -1.32 3.16
N ILE A 160 -5.42 -2.59 3.36
CA ILE A 160 -5.06 -3.12 4.68
C ILE A 160 -3.65 -2.73 5.13
N ARG A 161 -2.79 -2.29 4.20
CA ARG A 161 -1.45 -1.80 4.51
C ARG A 161 -0.90 -0.89 3.42
N ILE A 162 -0.25 0.17 3.88
CA ILE A 162 0.56 1.07 3.05
C ILE A 162 1.94 1.18 3.70
N GLY A 163 3.00 0.85 2.94
CA GLY A 163 4.38 0.83 3.42
C GLY A 163 4.80 -0.48 4.08
N LEU A 164 6.10 -0.67 4.17
CA LEU A 164 6.72 -1.87 4.71
C LEU A 164 6.65 -1.90 6.24
N TYR A 165 6.55 -3.09 6.80
CA TYR A 165 6.72 -3.27 8.23
C TYR A 165 8.22 -3.17 8.56
N PRO A 166 8.63 -2.31 9.48
CA PRO A 166 10.03 -2.20 9.89
C PRO A 166 10.40 -3.40 10.78
N GLY A 167 10.56 -4.59 10.17
CA GLY A 167 11.10 -5.77 10.84
C GLY A 167 12.57 -5.56 11.24
N GLU A 168 13.11 -6.48 12.04
CA GLU A 168 14.52 -6.42 12.47
C GLU A 168 15.48 -6.34 11.29
N ASP A 169 15.21 -7.11 10.23
CA ASP A 169 16.02 -7.12 8.99
C ASP A 169 16.06 -5.75 8.29
N LEU A 170 14.94 -4.99 8.30
CA LEU A 170 14.88 -3.65 7.70
C LEU A 170 15.43 -2.56 8.64
N ARG A 171 15.57 -2.84 9.94
CA ARG A 171 16.14 -1.90 10.93
C ARG A 171 17.65 -2.04 11.08
N SER A 172 18.22 -3.16 10.65
CA SER A 172 19.67 -3.38 10.72
C SER A 172 20.38 -2.32 9.88
N GLU A 173 21.37 -1.65 10.46
CA GLU A 173 22.17 -0.64 9.76
C GLU A 173 22.77 -1.22 8.48
N GLY A 174 22.60 -0.50 7.36
CA GLY A 174 23.17 -0.86 6.07
C GLY A 174 22.32 -1.78 5.19
N ASN A 175 21.22 -2.34 5.68
CA ASN A 175 20.37 -3.19 4.84
C ASN A 175 19.56 -2.39 3.79
N ILE A 176 19.20 -1.15 4.07
CA ILE A 176 18.55 -0.26 3.11
C ILE A 176 19.60 0.67 2.52
N VAL A 177 19.89 0.49 1.24
CA VAL A 177 20.90 1.29 0.50
C VAL A 177 20.25 2.58 -0.03
N ALA A 178 19.02 2.49 -0.58
CA ALA A 178 18.31 3.63 -1.14
C ALA A 178 16.80 3.36 -1.23
N GLY A 179 16.03 4.41 -1.53
CA GLY A 179 14.60 4.35 -1.75
C GLY A 179 13.77 5.04 -0.66
N PRO A 180 12.45 5.09 -0.83
CA PRO A 180 11.55 5.90 -0.02
C PRO A 180 11.17 5.22 1.30
N PHE A 181 12.17 4.80 2.08
CA PHE A 181 11.91 4.19 3.40
C PHE A 181 11.48 5.24 4.42
N HIS A 182 10.37 4.99 5.07
CA HIS A 182 9.92 5.72 6.25
C HIS A 182 9.11 4.78 7.15
N SER A 183 9.42 4.72 8.44
CA SER A 183 8.75 3.82 9.40
C SER A 183 7.25 4.07 9.53
N ALA A 184 6.82 5.31 9.29
CA ALA A 184 5.42 5.73 9.28
C ALA A 184 4.93 6.09 7.86
N PHE A 185 5.38 5.36 6.81
CA PHE A 185 5.05 5.68 5.43
C PHE A 185 3.52 5.79 5.18
N GLY A 186 2.74 4.84 5.71
CA GLY A 186 1.28 4.88 5.61
C GLY A 186 0.66 6.13 6.25
N GLU A 187 1.21 6.60 7.38
CA GLU A 187 0.78 7.84 8.02
C GLU A 187 1.09 9.05 7.13
N LEU A 188 2.26 9.10 6.49
CA LEU A 188 2.60 10.18 5.56
C LEU A 188 1.61 10.24 4.38
N VAL A 189 1.21 9.09 3.86
CA VAL A 189 0.21 9.02 2.78
C VAL A 189 -1.15 9.55 3.25
N GLU A 190 -1.61 9.15 4.44
CA GLU A 190 -2.85 9.65 5.03
C GLU A 190 -2.78 11.16 5.30
N ASN A 191 -1.66 11.64 5.83
CA ASN A 191 -1.44 13.07 6.06
C ASN A 191 -1.54 13.89 4.76
N ALA A 192 -1.04 13.33 3.65
CA ALA A 192 -1.15 13.96 2.33
C ALA A 192 -2.60 13.97 1.82
N VAL A 193 -3.40 12.94 2.11
CA VAL A 193 -4.84 12.93 1.79
C VAL A 193 -5.59 14.03 2.56
N TYR A 194 -5.34 14.13 3.87
CA TYR A 194 -5.98 15.17 4.69
C TYR A 194 -5.52 16.57 4.31
N LYS A 195 -4.24 16.73 3.95
CA LYS A 195 -3.73 18.00 3.46
C LYS A 195 -4.52 18.49 2.25
N ASP A 196 -4.72 17.64 1.24
CA ASP A 196 -5.45 18.03 0.03
C ASP A 196 -6.90 18.43 0.36
N LYS A 197 -7.60 17.61 1.18
CA LYS A 197 -8.98 17.91 1.60
C LYS A 197 -9.10 19.25 2.32
N ILE A 198 -8.21 19.53 3.25
CA ILE A 198 -8.21 20.78 4.02
C ILE A 198 -7.86 21.95 3.10
N GLU A 199 -6.93 21.75 2.17
CA GLU A 199 -6.57 22.77 1.18
C GLU A 199 -7.74 23.16 0.29
N GLU A 200 -8.49 22.16 -0.21
CA GLU A 200 -9.72 22.38 -0.97
C GLU A 200 -10.74 23.21 -0.17
N GLU A 201 -10.95 22.88 1.11
CA GLU A 201 -11.86 23.63 1.98
C GLU A 201 -11.39 25.07 2.22
N ILE A 202 -10.09 25.28 2.47
CA ILE A 202 -9.50 26.61 2.64
C ILE A 202 -9.73 27.47 1.39
N ILE A 203 -9.51 26.88 0.20
CA ILE A 203 -9.71 27.55 -1.07
C ILE A 203 -11.19 27.87 -1.31
N GLN A 204 -12.08 26.90 -1.13
CA GLN A 204 -13.52 27.06 -1.33
C GLN A 204 -14.13 28.11 -0.40
N LYS A 205 -13.73 28.10 0.88
CA LYS A 205 -14.17 29.07 1.89
C LYS A 205 -13.40 30.38 1.85
N ARG A 206 -12.40 30.52 0.98
CA ARG A 206 -11.51 31.70 0.84
C ARG A 206 -10.88 32.12 2.17
N LEU A 207 -10.46 31.15 2.99
CA LEU A 207 -9.88 31.43 4.30
C LEU A 207 -8.47 32.04 4.16
N ARG A 208 -8.20 33.11 4.92
CA ARG A 208 -6.90 33.78 5.01
C ARG A 208 -6.72 34.36 6.41
N ASP A 209 -5.52 34.30 6.93
CA ASP A 209 -5.08 34.93 8.17
C ASP A 209 -6.05 34.73 9.35
N CYS A 210 -6.59 33.52 9.50
CA CYS A 210 -7.60 33.18 10.51
C CYS A 210 -7.31 31.85 11.23
N ASP A 211 -8.05 31.63 12.30
CA ASP A 211 -8.16 30.32 12.93
C ASP A 211 -9.23 29.49 12.18
N TYR A 212 -8.91 28.25 11.85
CA TYR A 212 -9.84 27.31 11.24
C TYR A 212 -9.97 26.06 12.12
N GLU A 213 -11.19 25.83 12.61
CA GLU A 213 -11.49 24.71 13.50
C GLU A 213 -12.03 23.52 12.70
N ILE A 214 -11.43 22.36 12.89
CA ILE A 214 -11.86 21.07 12.30
C ILE A 214 -12.31 20.17 13.43
N ILE A 215 -13.56 19.69 13.35
CA ILE A 215 -14.11 18.72 14.28
C ILE A 215 -13.93 17.32 13.70
N ALA A 216 -13.14 16.45 14.34
CA ALA A 216 -12.83 15.12 13.87
C ALA A 216 -12.74 14.10 15.00
N PRO A 217 -12.89 12.79 14.72
CA PRO A 217 -12.57 11.75 15.69
C PRO A 217 -11.11 11.83 16.15
N SER A 218 -10.84 11.44 17.38
CA SER A 218 -9.46 11.44 17.95
C SER A 218 -8.48 10.64 17.10
N SER A 219 -8.94 9.55 16.45
CA SER A 219 -8.16 8.69 15.55
C SER A 219 -7.69 9.40 14.26
N GLU A 220 -8.29 10.53 13.90
CA GLU A 220 -7.93 11.31 12.71
C GLU A 220 -7.06 12.54 13.02
N THR A 221 -6.97 12.92 14.28
CA THR A 221 -6.27 14.14 14.70
C THR A 221 -4.82 14.18 14.23
N SER A 222 -4.08 13.08 14.34
CA SER A 222 -2.68 13.00 13.89
C SER A 222 -2.56 13.16 12.38
N LYS A 223 -3.50 12.58 11.62
CA LYS A 223 -3.55 12.64 10.15
C LYS A 223 -3.83 14.05 9.66
N ILE A 224 -4.73 14.78 10.34
CA ILE A 224 -5.08 16.17 10.04
C ILE A 224 -3.89 17.10 10.33
N ILE A 225 -3.29 16.97 11.51
CA ILE A 225 -2.17 17.81 11.95
C ILE A 225 -0.92 17.54 11.09
N GLY A 226 -0.75 16.30 10.63
CA GLY A 226 0.43 15.81 9.94
C GLY A 226 1.59 15.50 10.89
N GLN A 227 2.46 14.58 10.47
CA GLN A 227 3.65 14.22 11.20
C GLN A 227 4.50 15.47 11.50
N LYS A 228 4.97 15.61 12.74
CA LYS A 228 5.70 16.81 13.20
C LYS A 228 4.96 18.14 12.91
N LYS A 229 3.63 18.10 12.84
CA LYS A 229 2.74 19.26 12.54
C LYS A 229 2.90 19.83 11.12
N CYS A 230 3.41 19.05 10.16
CA CYS A 230 3.74 19.53 8.81
C CYS A 230 2.53 20.14 8.08
N ASN A 231 1.32 19.61 8.22
CA ASN A 231 0.13 20.17 7.59
C ASN A 231 -0.25 21.53 8.22
N LYS A 232 -0.19 21.65 9.55
CA LYS A 232 -0.44 22.94 10.23
C LYS A 232 0.52 24.03 9.78
N GLU A 233 1.81 23.68 9.71
CA GLU A 233 2.84 24.62 9.26
C GLU A 233 2.66 25.02 7.79
N TYR A 234 2.29 24.06 6.93
CA TYR A 234 2.00 24.30 5.53
C TYR A 234 0.86 25.31 5.34
N PHE A 235 -0.28 25.12 6.02
CA PHE A 235 -1.43 26.00 5.90
C PHE A 235 -1.15 27.39 6.49
N PHE A 236 -0.40 27.44 7.57
CA PHE A 236 0.00 28.72 8.13
C PHE A 236 0.92 29.49 7.18
N LYS A 237 1.96 28.85 6.65
CA LYS A 237 2.91 29.48 5.72
C LYS A 237 2.24 29.92 4.42
N LYS A 238 1.34 29.13 3.87
CA LYS A 238 0.75 29.38 2.54
C LYS A 238 -0.47 30.31 2.59
N TYR A 239 -1.26 30.22 3.65
CA TYR A 239 -2.57 30.88 3.73
C TYR A 239 -2.76 31.76 4.97
N GLY A 240 -1.83 31.80 5.91
CA GLY A 240 -2.01 32.41 7.23
C GLY A 240 -3.01 31.66 8.14
N VAL A 241 -3.46 30.48 7.73
CA VAL A 241 -4.52 29.74 8.40
C VAL A 241 -3.96 28.86 9.51
N ARG A 242 -4.43 29.06 10.73
CA ARG A 242 -4.09 28.25 11.92
C ARG A 242 -5.11 27.15 12.15
N ILE A 243 -4.76 25.91 11.81
CA ILE A 243 -5.64 24.75 12.01
C ILE A 243 -5.71 24.39 13.49
N LYS A 244 -6.92 24.33 14.03
CA LYS A 244 -7.27 23.82 15.37
C LYS A 244 -8.14 22.58 15.20
N VAL A 245 -7.73 21.45 15.81
CA VAL A 245 -8.52 20.21 15.77
C VAL A 245 -9.22 20.03 17.11
N LYS A 246 -10.52 19.88 17.12
CA LYS A 246 -11.32 19.50 18.27
C LYS A 246 -11.85 18.08 18.10
N ASN A 247 -11.72 17.29 19.15
CA ASN A 247 -12.27 15.94 19.14
C ASN A 247 -13.80 16.02 19.19
N ARG A 248 -14.45 15.23 18.32
CA ARG A 248 -15.88 15.00 18.40
C ARG A 248 -16.14 14.27 19.72
N LEU A 249 -16.88 14.90 20.65
CA LEU A 249 -17.43 14.22 21.81
C LEU A 249 -18.37 13.13 21.30
N GLY A 250 -18.09 11.87 21.67
CA GLY A 250 -18.85 10.71 21.26
C GLY A 250 -20.28 10.72 21.82
#